data_0e96aa5fe5bf398cc717ffbc4d68759c
#
_entry.id   0e96aa5fe5bf398cc717ffbc4d68759c
#
_cell.length_a   1.000
_cell.length_b   1.000
_cell.length_c   1.000
_cell.angle_alpha   90.00
_cell.angle_beta   90.00
_cell.angle_gamma   90.00
#
_symmetry.space_group_name_H-M   'P 1'
#
loop_
_entity.id
_entity.type
_entity.pdbx_description
1 polymer ?
#
loop_
_entity_poly.entity_id
_entity_poly.type
_entity_poly.pdbx_seq_one_letter_code
_entity_poly.pdbx_strand_id
1 'polypeptide(L)'
;MANARDARQWARTALHGIGNSLYTPFCGQDGDDIDWDAYRILVRHCVGALGHSMLWVTSGLAEFWSLTIGERKRLLEVAVEEARAINKEVVVQSCTAALSAKECLELTRHAQQAGADIVYIQTPMMELHGGEGALNYFKYIADRTDIALGMFNSPSSGYVLSAYEAAHIVEEIVAVCATKEGSFRPHQSRLLHELAPELVIWECDSTVYRAGWLKAGIVGPGQLGTAGYLFETPQKRAFSEYWDLVWNDKLVEAMDYAQASGLDQFELDMRGWFTRYPGRPDYFTHWGGAYKYAASVLGLPVGSYPESRPPQVKLPDQARQEIREAYRKFGLIDD
;
A
#
# COMPACT_ATOMS: atom_id res chain seq x y z
N MET A 1 -16.54 1.18 -10.24
CA MET A 1 -16.00 -0.19 -10.04
C MET A 1 -15.64 -0.78 -11.39
N ALA A 2 -14.45 -1.34 -11.51
CA ALA A 2 -14.07 -2.10 -12.69
C ALA A 2 -14.62 -3.53 -12.57
N ASN A 3 -15.28 -4.00 -13.64
CA ASN A 3 -15.63 -5.41 -13.73
C ASN A 3 -14.40 -6.23 -14.16
N ALA A 4 -14.47 -7.55 -14.01
CA ALA A 4 -13.37 -8.44 -14.31
C ALA A 4 -12.91 -8.38 -15.80
N ARG A 5 -13.81 -8.12 -16.75
CA ARG A 5 -13.50 -8.12 -18.18
C ARG A 5 -12.70 -6.91 -18.64
N ASP A 6 -13.01 -5.74 -18.08
CA ASP A 6 -12.40 -4.47 -18.47
C ASP A 6 -11.26 -4.06 -17.53
N ALA A 7 -10.91 -4.93 -16.56
CA ALA A 7 -10.00 -4.63 -15.46
C ALA A 7 -8.65 -4.08 -15.95
N ARG A 8 -8.04 -4.67 -16.99
CA ARG A 8 -6.72 -4.25 -17.50
C ARG A 8 -6.75 -2.87 -18.15
N GLN A 9 -7.80 -2.58 -18.95
CA GLN A 9 -7.95 -1.25 -19.56
C GLN A 9 -8.22 -0.21 -18.46
N TRP A 10 -9.10 -0.52 -17.53
CA TRP A 10 -9.40 0.34 -16.38
C TRP A 10 -8.15 0.62 -15.54
N ALA A 11 -7.37 -0.41 -15.18
CA ALA A 11 -6.20 -0.26 -14.33
C ALA A 11 -5.18 0.73 -14.91
N ARG A 12 -4.94 0.69 -16.22
CA ARG A 12 -3.99 1.59 -16.89
C ARG A 12 -4.39 3.07 -16.83
N THR A 13 -5.66 3.37 -16.69
CA THR A 13 -6.17 4.73 -16.64
C THR A 13 -6.51 5.20 -15.23
N ALA A 14 -7.08 4.34 -14.42
CA ALA A 14 -7.56 4.68 -13.09
C ALA A 14 -6.49 4.60 -12.00
N LEU A 15 -5.52 3.68 -12.13
CA LEU A 15 -4.46 3.52 -11.16
C LEU A 15 -3.36 4.57 -11.36
N HIS A 16 -3.69 5.82 -11.09
CA HIS A 16 -2.83 6.99 -11.26
C HIS A 16 -2.84 7.89 -10.02
N GLY A 17 -1.74 8.61 -9.81
CA GLY A 17 -1.60 9.55 -8.69
C GLY A 17 -1.04 8.88 -7.42
N ILE A 18 -1.22 9.54 -6.28
CA ILE A 18 -0.68 9.09 -5.00
C ILE A 18 -1.66 8.16 -4.31
N GLY A 19 -1.17 6.97 -3.95
CA GLY A 19 -1.89 5.97 -3.18
C GLY A 19 -1.40 5.88 -1.73
N ASN A 20 -2.33 5.66 -0.82
CA ASN A 20 -2.06 5.59 0.60
C ASN A 20 -2.43 4.23 1.18
N SER A 21 -1.48 3.52 1.72
CA SER A 21 -1.74 2.41 2.63
C SER A 21 -2.16 2.99 3.98
N LEU A 22 -3.39 2.75 4.39
CA LEU A 22 -3.94 3.28 5.64
C LEU A 22 -3.52 2.38 6.82
N TYR A 23 -3.14 2.99 7.94
CA TYR A 23 -2.97 2.26 9.21
C TYR A 23 -4.32 2.05 9.90
N THR A 24 -4.35 1.12 10.85
CA THR A 24 -5.51 0.92 11.73
C THR A 24 -5.24 1.61 13.06
N PRO A 25 -5.99 2.65 13.44
CA PRO A 25 -5.88 3.28 14.75
C PRO A 25 -6.54 2.38 15.80
N PHE A 26 -5.75 1.86 16.72
CA PHE A 26 -6.25 1.01 17.79
C PHE A 26 -6.59 1.80 19.05
N CYS A 27 -7.56 1.31 19.80
CA CYS A 27 -7.93 1.83 21.13
C CYS A 27 -8.28 0.67 22.08
N GLY A 28 -8.62 1.02 23.33
CA GLY A 28 -8.87 0.01 24.34
C GLY A 28 -7.59 -0.52 25.00
N GLN A 29 -7.77 -1.51 25.85
CA GLN A 29 -6.66 -2.21 26.47
C GLN A 29 -5.99 -3.10 25.40
N ASP A 30 -4.66 -2.98 25.28
CA ASP A 30 -3.86 -3.75 24.31
C ASP A 30 -4.31 -3.62 22.84
N GLY A 31 -5.06 -2.57 22.52
CA GLY A 31 -5.53 -2.34 21.16
C GLY A 31 -6.71 -3.24 20.75
N ASP A 32 -7.52 -3.70 21.69
CA ASP A 32 -8.62 -4.64 21.43
C ASP A 32 -9.68 -4.08 20.48
N ASP A 33 -9.83 -2.76 20.43
CA ASP A 33 -10.81 -2.07 19.58
C ASP A 33 -10.13 -1.17 18.54
N ILE A 34 -10.94 -0.71 17.58
CA ILE A 34 -10.55 0.26 16.56
C ILE A 34 -11.20 1.62 16.87
N ASP A 35 -10.41 2.68 16.84
CA ASP A 35 -10.89 4.05 16.91
C ASP A 35 -11.44 4.47 15.53
N TRP A 36 -12.73 4.29 15.36
CA TRP A 36 -13.42 4.55 14.09
C TRP A 36 -13.42 6.03 13.71
N ASP A 37 -13.44 6.95 14.69
CA ASP A 37 -13.38 8.38 14.42
C ASP A 37 -11.98 8.79 13.95
N ALA A 38 -10.93 8.27 14.59
CA ALA A 38 -9.56 8.43 14.14
C ALA A 38 -9.38 7.90 12.69
N TYR A 39 -9.97 6.75 12.38
CA TYR A 39 -9.89 6.17 11.04
C TYR A 39 -10.61 7.03 9.99
N ARG A 40 -11.80 7.56 10.29
CA ARG A 40 -12.52 8.49 9.43
C ARG A 40 -11.71 9.77 9.15
N ILE A 41 -11.08 10.33 10.20
CA ILE A 41 -10.21 11.51 10.07
C ILE A 41 -9.02 11.20 9.16
N LEU A 42 -8.38 10.04 9.29
CA LEU A 42 -7.28 9.63 8.41
C LEU A 42 -7.72 9.56 6.94
N VAL A 43 -8.86 8.94 6.64
CA VAL A 43 -9.40 8.87 5.27
C VAL A 43 -9.65 10.26 4.71
N ARG A 44 -10.33 11.12 5.50
CA ARG A 44 -10.63 12.51 5.11
C ARG A 44 -9.36 13.33 4.91
N HIS A 45 -8.33 13.11 5.71
CA HIS A 45 -7.04 13.76 5.53
C HIS A 45 -6.40 13.38 4.20
N CYS A 46 -6.31 12.09 3.89
CA CYS A 46 -5.72 11.62 2.64
C CYS A 46 -6.46 12.14 1.40
N VAL A 47 -7.77 12.04 1.38
CA VAL A 47 -8.58 12.38 0.19
C VAL A 47 -8.93 13.86 0.15
N GLY A 48 -9.32 14.47 1.27
CA GLY A 48 -9.80 15.84 1.33
C GLY A 48 -8.68 16.86 1.51
N ALA A 49 -7.83 16.69 2.52
CA ALA A 49 -6.79 17.67 2.81
C ALA A 49 -5.59 17.56 1.86
N LEU A 50 -5.19 16.34 1.50
CA LEU A 50 -4.07 16.10 0.60
C LEU A 50 -4.48 15.89 -0.86
N GLY A 51 -5.73 15.59 -1.17
CA GLY A 51 -6.20 15.36 -2.54
C GLY A 51 -5.62 14.08 -3.17
N HIS A 52 -5.20 13.11 -2.38
CA HIS A 52 -4.65 11.86 -2.90
C HIS A 52 -5.74 11.02 -3.58
N SER A 53 -5.37 10.35 -4.66
CA SER A 53 -6.30 9.71 -5.58
C SER A 53 -6.62 8.25 -5.28
N MET A 54 -5.83 7.60 -4.43
CA MET A 54 -5.99 6.17 -4.15
C MET A 54 -5.82 5.87 -2.67
N LEU A 55 -6.63 4.94 -2.16
CA LEU A 55 -6.51 4.37 -0.82
C LEU A 55 -6.29 2.87 -0.92
N TRP A 56 -5.43 2.31 -0.08
CA TRP A 56 -5.24 0.88 0.08
C TRP A 56 -5.58 0.46 1.50
N VAL A 57 -6.72 -0.17 1.63
CA VAL A 57 -7.33 -0.58 2.90
C VAL A 57 -6.91 -2.01 3.25
N THR A 58 -6.79 -2.30 4.53
CA THR A 58 -6.46 -3.63 5.07
C THR A 58 -5.18 -4.25 4.49
N SER A 59 -4.21 -3.40 4.16
CA SER A 59 -2.88 -3.80 3.70
C SER A 59 -1.98 -4.27 4.86
N GLY A 60 -0.73 -4.57 4.56
CA GLY A 60 0.27 -4.86 5.59
C GLY A 60 0.43 -3.73 6.63
N LEU A 61 0.30 -2.47 6.22
CA LEU A 61 0.35 -1.32 7.14
C LEU A 61 -0.86 -1.23 8.06
N ALA A 62 -1.99 -1.74 7.62
CA ALA A 62 -3.18 -1.87 8.45
C ALA A 62 -3.09 -3.02 9.45
N GLU A 63 -2.00 -3.79 9.42
CA GLU A 63 -1.81 -4.97 10.27
C GLU A 63 -2.92 -6.02 10.06
N PHE A 64 -3.29 -6.30 8.79
CA PHE A 64 -4.42 -7.16 8.43
C PHE A 64 -4.40 -8.54 9.13
N TRP A 65 -3.23 -9.05 9.46
CA TRP A 65 -3.06 -10.32 10.18
C TRP A 65 -3.46 -10.26 11.66
N SER A 66 -3.58 -9.06 12.25
CA SER A 66 -4.04 -8.85 13.62
C SER A 66 -5.53 -8.49 13.70
N LEU A 67 -6.18 -8.35 12.55
CA LEU A 67 -7.57 -7.95 12.43
C LEU A 67 -8.49 -9.16 12.23
N THR A 68 -9.63 -9.14 12.87
CA THR A 68 -10.71 -10.08 12.58
C THR A 68 -11.32 -9.82 11.19
N ILE A 69 -11.98 -10.80 10.62
CA ILE A 69 -12.73 -10.67 9.36
C ILE A 69 -13.76 -9.52 9.44
N GLY A 70 -14.44 -9.38 10.58
CA GLY A 70 -15.42 -8.31 10.82
C GLY A 70 -14.78 -6.92 10.81
N GLU A 71 -13.65 -6.73 11.51
CA GLU A 71 -12.90 -5.47 11.50
C GLU A 71 -12.42 -5.11 10.10
N ARG A 72 -11.88 -6.08 9.35
CA ARG A 72 -11.41 -5.85 7.96
C ARG A 72 -12.54 -5.39 7.05
N LYS A 73 -13.72 -6.03 7.16
CA LYS A 73 -14.92 -5.63 6.42
C LYS A 73 -15.34 -4.21 6.78
N ARG A 74 -15.40 -3.90 8.07
CA ARG A 74 -15.85 -2.59 8.52
C ARG A 74 -14.87 -1.46 8.18
N LEU A 75 -13.56 -1.70 8.24
CA LEU A 75 -12.54 -0.75 7.77
C LEU A 75 -12.75 -0.37 6.30
N LEU A 76 -13.04 -1.37 5.45
CA LEU A 76 -13.30 -1.11 4.04
C LEU A 76 -14.58 -0.30 3.83
N GLU A 77 -15.68 -0.65 4.51
CA GLU A 77 -16.94 0.08 4.42
C GLU A 77 -16.76 1.56 4.80
N VAL A 78 -16.10 1.82 5.94
CA VAL A 78 -15.81 3.18 6.39
C VAL A 78 -14.92 3.94 5.40
N ALA A 79 -13.89 3.29 4.86
CA ALA A 79 -13.02 3.94 3.89
C ALA A 79 -13.76 4.31 2.59
N VAL A 80 -14.62 3.42 2.08
CA VAL A 80 -15.45 3.67 0.89
C VAL A 80 -16.45 4.80 1.17
N GLU A 81 -17.17 4.74 2.29
CA GLU A 81 -18.13 5.76 2.71
C GLU A 81 -17.49 7.15 2.74
N GLU A 82 -16.40 7.30 3.50
CA GLU A 82 -15.72 8.59 3.70
C GLU A 82 -15.05 9.11 2.42
N ALA A 83 -14.36 8.24 1.68
CA ALA A 83 -13.69 8.64 0.46
C ALA A 83 -14.68 9.11 -0.61
N ARG A 84 -15.76 8.34 -0.85
CA ARG A 84 -16.77 8.68 -1.86
C ARG A 84 -17.60 9.91 -1.51
N ALA A 85 -17.76 10.23 -0.23
CA ALA A 85 -18.40 11.46 0.21
C ALA A 85 -17.60 12.70 -0.17
N ILE A 86 -16.26 12.59 -0.30
CA ILE A 86 -15.38 13.71 -0.65
C ILE A 86 -15.11 13.73 -2.16
N ASN A 87 -14.71 12.59 -2.72
CA ASN A 87 -14.38 12.47 -4.13
C ASN A 87 -14.82 11.09 -4.66
N LYS A 88 -15.76 11.10 -5.60
CA LYS A 88 -16.31 9.88 -6.20
C LYS A 88 -15.31 9.10 -7.06
N GLU A 89 -14.27 9.78 -7.56
CA GLU A 89 -13.27 9.21 -8.45
C GLU A 89 -12.08 8.57 -7.70
N VAL A 90 -12.02 8.72 -6.37
CA VAL A 90 -10.97 8.08 -5.57
C VAL A 90 -11.03 6.56 -5.75
N VAL A 91 -9.90 5.96 -6.08
CA VAL A 91 -9.78 4.50 -6.20
C VAL A 91 -9.60 3.89 -4.82
N VAL A 92 -10.56 3.09 -4.38
CA VAL A 92 -10.47 2.35 -3.11
C VAL A 92 -10.06 0.92 -3.39
N GLN A 93 -8.89 0.56 -2.90
CA GLN A 93 -8.25 -0.73 -3.08
C GLN A 93 -8.29 -1.50 -1.74
N SER A 94 -8.59 -2.79 -1.77
CA SER A 94 -8.62 -3.63 -0.57
C SER A 94 -7.63 -4.78 -0.68
N CYS A 95 -6.93 -5.10 0.40
CA CYS A 95 -6.17 -6.34 0.50
C CYS A 95 -7.08 -7.41 1.12
N THR A 96 -7.28 -8.50 0.40
CA THR A 96 -8.12 -9.63 0.83
C THR A 96 -7.30 -10.87 1.19
N ALA A 97 -5.99 -10.68 1.42
CA ALA A 97 -5.09 -11.74 1.88
C ALA A 97 -5.68 -12.49 3.09
N ALA A 98 -5.61 -13.81 3.07
CA ALA A 98 -6.09 -14.67 4.14
C ALA A 98 -5.31 -15.99 4.17
N LEU A 99 -5.44 -16.76 5.25
CA LEU A 99 -4.80 -18.07 5.36
C LEU A 99 -5.46 -19.11 4.45
N SER A 100 -6.77 -18.97 4.18
CA SER A 100 -7.51 -19.90 3.33
C SER A 100 -8.14 -19.21 2.12
N ALA A 101 -8.27 -19.96 1.02
CA ALA A 101 -8.99 -19.49 -0.17
C ALA A 101 -10.45 -19.12 0.13
N LYS A 102 -11.08 -19.81 1.07
CA LYS A 102 -12.46 -19.54 1.47
C LYS A 102 -12.61 -18.18 2.14
N GLU A 103 -11.73 -17.83 3.07
CA GLU A 103 -11.73 -16.52 3.72
C GLU A 103 -11.34 -15.39 2.75
N CYS A 104 -10.35 -15.64 1.88
CA CYS A 104 -10.00 -14.71 0.82
C CYS A 104 -11.19 -14.43 -0.10
N LEU A 105 -11.94 -15.46 -0.51
CA LEU A 105 -13.14 -15.32 -1.32
C LEU A 105 -14.24 -14.55 -0.57
N GLU A 106 -14.43 -14.81 0.71
CA GLU A 106 -15.40 -14.08 1.55
C GLU A 106 -15.08 -12.58 1.60
N LEU A 107 -13.83 -12.24 1.88
CA LEU A 107 -13.36 -10.85 1.89
C LEU A 107 -13.45 -10.19 0.51
N THR A 108 -13.13 -10.92 -0.57
CA THR A 108 -13.21 -10.40 -1.94
C THR A 108 -14.67 -10.12 -2.35
N ARG A 109 -15.60 -11.01 -2.05
CA ARG A 109 -17.03 -10.78 -2.28
C ARG A 109 -17.56 -9.60 -1.50
N HIS A 110 -17.17 -9.49 -0.24
CA HIS A 110 -17.54 -8.33 0.57
C HIS A 110 -16.94 -7.04 -0.02
N ALA A 111 -15.67 -7.04 -0.43
CA ALA A 111 -15.04 -5.87 -1.02
C ALA A 111 -15.77 -5.41 -2.31
N GLN A 112 -16.16 -6.35 -3.16
CA GLN A 112 -17.00 -6.08 -4.33
C GLN A 112 -18.35 -5.45 -3.94
N GLN A 113 -19.02 -5.97 -2.93
CA GLN A 113 -20.32 -5.46 -2.44
C GLN A 113 -20.20 -4.09 -1.78
N ALA A 114 -19.13 -3.87 -1.02
CA ALA A 114 -18.86 -2.62 -0.33
C ALA A 114 -18.41 -1.48 -1.26
N GLY A 115 -18.07 -1.76 -2.52
CA GLY A 115 -17.73 -0.75 -3.52
C GLY A 115 -16.23 -0.47 -3.65
N ALA A 116 -15.37 -1.43 -3.29
CA ALA A 116 -13.97 -1.39 -3.69
C ALA A 116 -13.82 -1.45 -5.22
N ASP A 117 -12.80 -0.81 -5.75
CA ASP A 117 -12.54 -0.80 -7.20
C ASP A 117 -11.65 -1.97 -7.65
N ILE A 118 -10.74 -2.39 -6.77
CA ILE A 118 -9.81 -3.51 -6.99
C ILE A 118 -9.48 -4.18 -5.66
N VAL A 119 -9.24 -5.48 -5.68
CA VAL A 119 -8.69 -6.20 -4.53
C VAL A 119 -7.33 -6.78 -4.82
N TYR A 120 -6.44 -6.74 -3.83
CA TYR A 120 -5.12 -7.38 -3.91
C TYR A 120 -5.13 -8.68 -3.13
N ILE A 121 -4.82 -9.76 -3.83
CA ILE A 121 -4.73 -11.10 -3.30
C ILE A 121 -3.26 -11.44 -3.07
N GLN A 122 -2.94 -11.91 -1.88
CA GLN A 122 -1.63 -12.44 -1.54
C GLN A 122 -1.70 -13.98 -1.57
N THR A 123 -0.65 -14.62 -2.07
CA THR A 123 -0.53 -16.08 -1.96
C THR A 123 -0.57 -16.48 -0.47
N PRO A 124 -1.30 -17.53 -0.09
CA PRO A 124 -1.34 -17.98 1.30
C PRO A 124 0.05 -18.32 1.82
N MET A 125 0.26 -18.06 3.11
CA MET A 125 1.57 -18.29 3.75
C MET A 125 1.93 -19.77 3.88
N MET A 126 0.95 -20.66 3.77
CA MET A 126 1.10 -22.10 3.99
C MET A 126 0.44 -22.87 2.84
N GLU A 127 0.90 -24.07 2.59
CA GLU A 127 0.30 -25.07 1.67
C GLU A 127 0.34 -24.78 0.17
N LEU A 128 0.97 -23.70 -0.30
CA LEU A 128 1.22 -23.54 -1.73
C LEU A 128 2.56 -24.18 -2.12
N HIS A 129 2.46 -25.15 -3.01
CA HIS A 129 3.59 -25.81 -3.60
C HIS A 129 3.64 -25.53 -5.10
N GLY A 130 4.42 -24.49 -5.48
CA GLY A 130 4.66 -24.15 -6.87
C GLY A 130 3.58 -23.31 -7.56
N GLY A 131 3.88 -22.90 -8.79
CA GLY A 131 3.08 -21.98 -9.56
C GLY A 131 1.67 -22.47 -9.91
N GLU A 132 1.49 -23.76 -10.10
CA GLU A 132 0.17 -24.35 -10.38
C GLU A 132 -0.79 -24.20 -9.20
N GLY A 133 -0.30 -24.39 -7.96
CA GLY A 133 -1.08 -24.13 -6.75
C GLY A 133 -1.48 -22.66 -6.62
N ALA A 134 -0.56 -21.75 -6.93
CA ALA A 134 -0.85 -20.32 -6.94
C ALA A 134 -1.89 -19.97 -8.01
N LEU A 135 -1.75 -20.46 -9.24
CA LEU A 135 -2.72 -20.25 -10.32
C LEU A 135 -4.11 -20.73 -9.92
N ASN A 136 -4.23 -21.94 -9.38
CA ASN A 136 -5.50 -22.50 -8.93
C ASN A 136 -6.14 -21.70 -7.81
N TYR A 137 -5.33 -21.15 -6.89
CA TYR A 137 -5.79 -20.25 -5.84
C TYR A 137 -6.40 -18.96 -6.42
N PHE A 138 -5.72 -18.31 -7.36
CA PHE A 138 -6.23 -17.11 -8.03
C PHE A 138 -7.46 -17.42 -8.87
N LYS A 139 -7.49 -18.53 -9.63
CA LYS A 139 -8.68 -19.00 -10.38
C LYS A 139 -9.87 -19.23 -9.45
N TYR A 140 -9.65 -19.85 -8.30
CA TYR A 140 -10.74 -20.09 -7.33
C TYR A 140 -11.45 -18.80 -6.90
N ILE A 141 -10.73 -17.71 -6.75
CA ILE A 141 -11.29 -16.39 -6.40
C ILE A 141 -11.92 -15.74 -7.65
N ALA A 142 -11.20 -15.70 -8.76
CA ALA A 142 -11.61 -15.02 -9.98
C ALA A 142 -12.92 -15.59 -10.55
N ASP A 143 -13.07 -16.93 -10.58
CA ASP A 143 -14.27 -17.60 -11.09
C ASP A 143 -15.54 -17.32 -10.27
N ARG A 144 -15.41 -16.71 -9.09
CA ARG A 144 -16.50 -16.51 -8.12
C ARG A 144 -16.77 -15.07 -7.76
N THR A 145 -16.10 -14.13 -8.43
CA THR A 145 -16.21 -12.68 -8.21
C THR A 145 -16.17 -11.94 -9.54
N ASP A 146 -16.73 -10.74 -9.58
CA ASP A 146 -16.68 -9.85 -10.76
C ASP A 146 -16.09 -8.49 -10.34
N ILE A 147 -14.80 -8.50 -10.01
CA ILE A 147 -14.04 -7.32 -9.58
C ILE A 147 -12.63 -7.43 -10.15
N ALA A 148 -11.99 -6.28 -10.38
CA ALA A 148 -10.58 -6.22 -10.74
C ALA A 148 -9.70 -6.85 -9.66
N LEU A 149 -8.73 -7.66 -10.07
CA LEU A 149 -7.82 -8.36 -9.18
C LEU A 149 -6.39 -7.84 -9.36
N GLY A 150 -5.70 -7.68 -8.24
CA GLY A 150 -4.26 -7.45 -8.18
C GLY A 150 -3.55 -8.56 -7.42
N MET A 151 -2.31 -8.80 -7.78
CA MET A 151 -1.42 -9.66 -7.00
C MET A 151 -0.68 -8.83 -5.95
N PHE A 152 -0.63 -9.30 -4.71
CA PHE A 152 0.26 -8.75 -3.69
C PHE A 152 1.44 -9.70 -3.51
N ASN A 153 2.50 -9.49 -4.29
CA ASN A 153 3.69 -10.32 -4.29
C ASN A 153 4.70 -9.78 -3.26
N SER A 154 4.81 -10.46 -2.13
CA SER A 154 5.64 -9.99 -1.01
C SER A 154 6.22 -11.15 -0.22
N PRO A 155 7.46 -11.05 0.28
CA PRO A 155 8.05 -12.03 1.19
C PRO A 155 7.22 -12.29 2.45
N SER A 156 6.33 -11.38 2.83
CA SER A 156 5.43 -11.55 3.96
C SER A 156 4.38 -12.65 3.76
N SER A 157 4.18 -13.11 2.52
CA SER A 157 3.27 -14.22 2.21
C SER A 157 3.91 -15.60 2.41
N GLY A 158 5.21 -15.68 2.59
CA GLY A 158 5.93 -16.93 2.66
C GLY A 158 6.25 -17.56 1.29
N TYR A 159 5.39 -17.39 0.28
CA TYR A 159 5.66 -17.78 -1.11
C TYR A 159 5.67 -16.55 -2.01
N VAL A 160 6.79 -16.28 -2.64
CA VAL A 160 6.97 -15.17 -3.57
C VAL A 160 6.89 -15.72 -4.99
N LEU A 161 5.90 -15.25 -5.74
CA LEU A 161 5.75 -15.59 -7.16
C LEU A 161 6.97 -15.11 -7.94
N SER A 162 7.51 -15.96 -8.78
CA SER A 162 8.45 -15.55 -9.82
C SER A 162 7.74 -14.74 -10.91
N ALA A 163 8.50 -14.03 -11.74
CA ALA A 163 7.92 -13.30 -12.88
C ALA A 163 7.18 -14.24 -13.85
N TYR A 164 7.66 -15.46 -14.04
CA TYR A 164 7.01 -16.45 -14.91
C TYR A 164 5.67 -16.93 -14.35
N GLU A 165 5.61 -17.22 -13.03
CA GLU A 165 4.37 -17.63 -12.37
C GLU A 165 3.34 -16.48 -12.34
N ALA A 166 3.78 -15.26 -12.06
CA ALA A 166 2.92 -14.09 -12.10
C ALA A 166 2.39 -13.82 -13.52
N ALA A 167 3.24 -13.91 -14.55
CA ALA A 167 2.83 -13.76 -15.94
C ALA A 167 1.84 -14.85 -16.36
N HIS A 168 2.04 -16.09 -15.94
CA HIS A 168 1.11 -17.18 -16.22
C HIS A 168 -0.27 -16.96 -15.56
N ILE A 169 -0.30 -16.43 -14.33
CA ILE A 169 -1.56 -16.03 -13.69
C ILE A 169 -2.26 -14.93 -14.51
N VAL A 170 -1.51 -13.94 -15.01
CA VAL A 170 -2.05 -12.88 -15.87
C VAL A 170 -2.60 -13.44 -17.17
N GLU A 171 -1.88 -14.34 -17.85
CA GLU A 171 -2.32 -14.98 -19.08
C GLU A 171 -3.66 -15.70 -18.91
N GLU A 172 -3.80 -16.45 -17.82
CA GLU A 172 -4.94 -17.31 -17.56
C GLU A 172 -6.16 -16.60 -16.95
N ILE A 173 -5.97 -15.43 -16.33
CA ILE A 173 -7.02 -14.73 -15.56
C ILE A 173 -7.16 -13.28 -16.02
N VAL A 174 -8.18 -13.00 -16.84
CA VAL A 174 -8.43 -11.65 -17.39
C VAL A 174 -8.64 -10.59 -16.32
N ALA A 175 -9.23 -10.95 -15.18
CA ALA A 175 -9.47 -10.04 -14.06
C ALA A 175 -8.18 -9.54 -13.39
N VAL A 176 -7.05 -10.25 -13.55
CA VAL A 176 -5.77 -9.82 -12.97
C VAL A 176 -5.17 -8.71 -13.83
N CYS A 177 -5.11 -7.51 -13.27
CA CYS A 177 -4.75 -6.28 -13.98
C CYS A 177 -3.61 -5.50 -13.34
N ALA A 178 -3.25 -5.81 -12.09
CA ALA A 178 -2.19 -5.13 -11.38
C ALA A 178 -1.40 -6.08 -10.49
N THR A 179 -0.17 -5.69 -10.15
CA THR A 179 0.58 -6.33 -9.07
C THR A 179 1.26 -5.27 -8.20
N LYS A 180 1.22 -5.47 -6.89
CA LYS A 180 2.14 -4.80 -5.98
C LYS A 180 3.35 -5.70 -5.79
N GLU A 181 4.44 -5.32 -6.44
CA GLU A 181 5.70 -6.05 -6.37
C GLU A 181 6.51 -5.58 -5.15
N GLY A 182 6.51 -6.39 -4.14
CA GLY A 182 7.22 -6.14 -2.88
C GLY A 182 8.31 -7.16 -2.60
N SER A 183 8.78 -7.89 -3.63
CA SER A 183 9.85 -8.87 -3.48
C SER A 183 11.22 -8.24 -3.24
N PHE A 184 11.36 -6.92 -3.49
CA PHE A 184 12.63 -6.18 -3.49
C PHE A 184 13.67 -6.78 -4.46
N ARG A 185 13.19 -7.31 -5.59
CA ARG A 185 14.00 -7.87 -6.68
C ARG A 185 13.77 -7.05 -7.94
N PRO A 186 14.54 -6.00 -8.21
CA PRO A 186 14.30 -5.10 -9.35
C PRO A 186 14.16 -5.81 -10.71
N HIS A 187 14.95 -6.85 -10.95
CA HIS A 187 14.87 -7.62 -12.18
C HIS A 187 13.54 -8.38 -12.35
N GLN A 188 12.85 -8.67 -11.26
CA GLN A 188 11.54 -9.34 -11.25
C GLN A 188 10.50 -8.48 -11.96
N SER A 189 10.39 -7.20 -11.59
CA SER A 189 9.43 -6.28 -12.20
C SER A 189 9.72 -6.05 -13.68
N ARG A 190 10.99 -5.91 -14.05
CA ARG A 190 11.38 -5.78 -15.45
C ARG A 190 10.99 -7.02 -16.26
N LEU A 191 11.35 -8.22 -15.78
CA LEU A 191 11.02 -9.45 -16.47
C LEU A 191 9.50 -9.65 -16.55
N LEU A 192 8.77 -9.34 -15.48
CA LEU A 192 7.32 -9.42 -15.46
C LEU A 192 6.69 -8.45 -16.47
N HIS A 193 7.22 -7.25 -16.61
CA HIS A 193 6.76 -6.30 -17.64
C HIS A 193 6.99 -6.83 -19.07
N GLU A 194 8.13 -7.50 -19.32
CA GLU A 194 8.42 -8.12 -20.62
C GLU A 194 7.48 -9.28 -20.93
N LEU A 195 7.08 -10.07 -19.92
CA LEU A 195 6.21 -11.24 -20.07
C LEU A 195 4.71 -10.88 -20.07
N ALA A 196 4.30 -9.84 -19.38
CA ALA A 196 2.92 -9.40 -19.23
C ALA A 196 2.83 -7.85 -19.31
N PRO A 197 3.05 -7.25 -20.50
CA PRO A 197 3.13 -5.80 -20.67
C PRO A 197 1.81 -5.06 -20.41
N GLU A 198 0.71 -5.79 -20.35
CA GLU A 198 -0.61 -5.24 -20.00
C GLU A 198 -0.84 -5.07 -18.52
N LEU A 199 0.00 -5.65 -17.67
CA LEU A 199 -0.12 -5.58 -16.20
C LEU A 199 0.38 -4.25 -15.66
N VAL A 200 -0.36 -3.63 -14.77
CA VAL A 200 0.12 -2.46 -14.01
C VAL A 200 0.98 -2.95 -12.85
N ILE A 201 2.25 -2.61 -12.86
CA ILE A 201 3.21 -3.01 -11.83
C ILE A 201 3.43 -1.84 -10.85
N TRP A 202 3.31 -2.11 -9.56
CA TRP A 202 3.66 -1.21 -8.47
C TRP A 202 4.93 -1.70 -7.80
N GLU A 203 5.96 -0.89 -7.80
CA GLU A 203 7.19 -1.19 -7.07
C GLU A 203 7.22 -0.54 -5.70
N CYS A 204 7.77 -1.26 -4.72
CA CYS A 204 7.93 -0.78 -3.35
C CYS A 204 9.29 -0.14 -3.07
N ASP A 205 10.04 0.19 -4.09
CA ASP A 205 11.37 0.79 -3.95
C ASP A 205 11.34 2.31 -3.73
N SER A 206 12.48 2.96 -3.70
CA SER A 206 12.58 4.40 -3.49
C SER A 206 11.83 5.21 -4.53
N THR A 207 11.40 6.40 -4.12
CA THR A 207 10.72 7.36 -4.98
C THR A 207 11.53 7.64 -6.25
N VAL A 208 12.82 7.90 -6.10
CA VAL A 208 13.73 8.15 -7.21
C VAL A 208 13.87 6.95 -8.15
N TYR A 209 14.01 5.75 -7.58
CA TYR A 209 14.12 4.52 -8.36
C TYR A 209 12.83 4.23 -9.15
N ARG A 210 11.67 4.37 -8.50
CA ARG A 210 10.36 4.21 -9.17
C ARG A 210 10.14 5.20 -10.29
N ALA A 211 10.57 6.46 -10.13
CA ALA A 211 10.48 7.46 -11.20
C ALA A 211 11.27 7.04 -12.45
N GLY A 212 12.47 6.49 -12.26
CA GLY A 212 13.26 5.91 -13.36
C GLY A 212 12.56 4.74 -14.05
N TRP A 213 11.94 3.84 -13.28
CA TRP A 213 11.18 2.71 -13.83
C TRP A 213 9.89 3.15 -14.52
N LEU A 214 9.21 4.17 -14.02
CA LEU A 214 8.05 4.79 -14.69
C LEU A 214 8.47 5.38 -16.04
N LYS A 215 9.57 6.13 -16.08
CA LYS A 215 10.10 6.68 -17.33
C LYS A 215 10.49 5.59 -18.34
N ALA A 216 10.96 4.46 -17.87
CA ALA A 216 11.25 3.29 -18.69
C ALA A 216 10.00 2.50 -19.12
N GLY A 217 8.80 2.90 -18.66
CA GLY A 217 7.54 2.22 -18.97
C GLY A 217 7.33 0.89 -18.25
N ILE A 218 8.17 0.57 -17.25
CA ILE A 218 8.13 -0.73 -16.56
C ILE A 218 7.08 -0.76 -15.46
N VAL A 219 6.92 0.34 -14.71
CA VAL A 219 5.91 0.46 -13.66
C VAL A 219 4.75 1.34 -14.07
N GLY A 220 3.60 1.15 -13.44
CA GLY A 220 2.41 1.96 -13.67
C GLY A 220 2.56 3.40 -13.15
N PRO A 221 1.69 4.32 -13.62
CA PRO A 221 1.80 5.75 -13.35
C PRO A 221 1.42 6.15 -11.93
N GLY A 222 0.82 5.26 -11.16
CA GLY A 222 0.47 5.56 -9.79
C GLY A 222 1.60 5.29 -8.81
N GLN A 223 1.58 6.00 -7.70
CA GLN A 223 2.47 5.78 -6.59
C GLN A 223 1.71 5.02 -5.49
N LEU A 224 2.00 3.74 -5.33
CA LEU A 224 1.44 2.88 -4.29
C LEU A 224 2.58 2.18 -3.52
N GLY A 225 2.36 1.88 -2.25
CA GLY A 225 3.32 1.10 -1.44
C GLY A 225 4.01 1.89 -0.35
N THR A 226 3.87 3.20 -0.34
CA THR A 226 4.14 4.07 0.81
C THR A 226 2.84 4.73 1.27
N ALA A 227 2.89 5.33 2.44
CA ALA A 227 1.83 6.18 2.94
C ALA A 227 2.20 7.63 2.60
N GLY A 228 1.78 8.14 1.44
CA GLY A 228 2.12 9.49 0.98
C GLY A 228 1.81 10.58 2.00
N TYR A 229 0.74 10.40 2.78
CA TYR A 229 0.36 11.28 3.88
C TYR A 229 1.41 11.40 5.00
N LEU A 230 2.45 10.58 5.02
CA LEU A 230 3.57 10.70 5.96
C LEU A 230 4.74 11.52 5.40
N PHE A 231 4.72 11.86 4.13
CA PHE A 231 5.79 12.58 3.44
C PHE A 231 5.44 14.04 3.16
N GLU A 232 4.24 14.47 3.52
CA GLU A 232 3.77 15.83 3.29
C GLU A 232 2.66 16.24 4.27
N THR A 233 2.43 17.54 4.33
CA THR A 233 1.27 18.16 4.99
C THR A 233 0.57 19.08 3.98
N PRO A 234 -0.65 19.58 4.27
CA PRO A 234 -1.28 20.58 3.40
C PRO A 234 -0.44 21.84 3.16
N GLN A 235 0.50 22.16 4.07
CA GLN A 235 1.38 23.32 3.99
C GLN A 235 2.71 23.04 3.28
N LYS A 236 3.16 21.80 3.26
CA LYS A 236 4.41 21.37 2.61
C LYS A 236 4.14 20.12 1.79
N ARG A 237 4.00 20.31 0.47
CA ARG A 237 3.56 19.30 -0.50
C ARG A 237 4.72 18.66 -1.29
N ALA A 238 5.89 18.54 -0.66
CA ALA A 238 7.11 18.12 -1.33
C ALA A 238 7.00 16.76 -2.04
N PHE A 239 6.21 15.83 -1.50
CA PHE A 239 5.99 14.53 -2.11
C PHE A 239 5.11 14.62 -3.36
N SER A 240 4.01 15.35 -3.29
CA SER A 240 3.13 15.62 -4.44
C SER A 240 3.85 16.40 -5.53
N GLU A 241 4.56 17.47 -5.18
CA GLU A 241 5.32 18.30 -6.13
C GLU A 241 6.38 17.50 -6.88
N TYR A 242 7.08 16.59 -6.19
CA TYR A 242 8.01 15.68 -6.83
C TYR A 242 7.33 14.79 -7.88
N TRP A 243 6.21 14.14 -7.49
CA TRP A 243 5.49 13.25 -8.40
C TRP A 243 4.84 13.99 -9.56
N ASP A 244 4.38 15.21 -9.35
CA ASP A 244 3.86 16.05 -10.44
C ASP A 244 4.94 16.34 -11.50
N LEU A 245 6.18 16.59 -11.09
CA LEU A 245 7.29 16.72 -12.03
C LEU A 245 7.55 15.41 -12.79
N VAL A 246 7.56 14.27 -12.10
CA VAL A 246 7.74 12.96 -12.74
C VAL A 246 6.64 12.66 -13.75
N TRP A 247 5.37 12.88 -13.41
CA TRP A 247 4.24 12.64 -14.30
C TRP A 247 4.18 13.60 -15.48
N ASN A 248 4.75 14.78 -15.35
CA ASN A 248 4.90 15.75 -16.45
C ASN A 248 6.17 15.54 -17.28
N ASP A 249 6.81 14.38 -17.18
CA ASP A 249 8.02 13.99 -17.92
C ASP A 249 9.27 14.86 -17.64
N LYS A 250 9.32 15.50 -16.47
CA LYS A 250 10.39 16.38 -16.00
C LYS A 250 11.31 15.66 -15.02
N LEU A 251 11.84 14.51 -15.43
CA LEU A 251 12.58 13.62 -14.51
C LEU A 251 13.84 14.29 -13.93
N VAL A 252 14.58 15.06 -14.73
CA VAL A 252 15.79 15.76 -14.23
C VAL A 252 15.41 16.80 -13.19
N GLU A 253 14.38 17.62 -13.49
CA GLU A 253 13.88 18.61 -12.53
C GLU A 253 13.35 17.95 -11.26
N ALA A 254 12.72 16.77 -11.35
CA ALA A 254 12.26 16.00 -10.20
C ALA A 254 13.42 15.54 -9.32
N MET A 255 14.54 15.06 -9.92
CA MET A 255 15.73 14.67 -9.18
C MET A 255 16.36 15.87 -8.46
N ASP A 256 16.52 16.98 -9.16
CA ASP A 256 17.05 18.22 -8.57
C ASP A 256 16.17 18.72 -7.43
N TYR A 257 14.84 18.62 -7.62
CA TYR A 257 13.86 18.97 -6.60
C TYR A 257 13.95 18.05 -5.36
N ALA A 258 14.07 16.74 -5.55
CA ALA A 258 14.19 15.80 -4.44
C ALA A 258 15.42 16.10 -3.56
N GLN A 259 16.55 16.45 -4.17
CA GLN A 259 17.76 16.86 -3.44
C GLN A 259 17.57 18.22 -2.77
N ALA A 260 17.09 19.22 -3.50
CA ALA A 260 16.95 20.59 -2.99
C ALA A 260 15.93 20.69 -1.85
N SER A 261 14.85 19.93 -1.91
CA SER A 261 13.82 19.87 -0.86
C SER A 261 14.21 19.00 0.33
N GLY A 262 15.23 18.13 0.18
CA GLY A 262 15.63 17.13 1.17
C GLY A 262 14.71 15.89 1.19
N LEU A 263 13.83 15.71 0.20
CA LEU A 263 12.91 14.58 0.13
C LEU A 263 13.63 13.24 0.01
N ASP A 264 14.70 13.19 -0.78
CA ASP A 264 15.53 11.99 -0.97
C ASP A 264 16.21 11.56 0.34
N GLN A 265 16.76 12.52 1.10
CA GLN A 265 17.37 12.23 2.39
C GLN A 265 16.30 11.82 3.44
N PHE A 266 15.16 12.51 3.46
CA PHE A 266 14.06 12.15 4.35
C PHE A 266 13.53 10.74 4.07
N GLU A 267 13.35 10.37 2.79
CA GLU A 267 12.96 9.02 2.42
C GLU A 267 14.00 7.99 2.88
N LEU A 268 15.28 8.29 2.76
CA LEU A 268 16.36 7.42 3.22
C LEU A 268 16.36 7.26 4.75
N ASP A 269 16.19 8.35 5.48
CA ASP A 269 16.11 8.35 6.95
C ASP A 269 14.90 7.52 7.43
N MET A 270 13.76 7.63 6.72
CA MET A 270 12.52 6.91 7.07
C MET A 270 12.50 5.45 6.62
N ARG A 271 13.31 5.06 5.66
CA ARG A 271 13.32 3.69 5.13
C ARG A 271 13.68 2.65 6.16
N GLY A 272 14.59 2.96 7.06
CA GLY A 272 14.97 2.07 8.16
C GLY A 272 13.77 1.68 9.05
N TRP A 273 12.74 2.53 9.08
CA TRP A 273 11.55 2.36 9.91
C TRP A 273 10.34 1.85 9.13
N PHE A 274 10.23 2.22 7.85
CA PHE A 274 9.09 1.87 7.00
C PHE A 274 9.31 0.62 6.16
N THR A 275 10.54 0.15 6.06
CA THR A 275 10.86 -1.11 5.38
C THR A 275 11.83 -1.91 6.22
N ARG A 276 11.70 -3.23 6.17
CA ARG A 276 12.70 -4.12 6.77
C ARG A 276 14.01 -3.97 6.02
N TYR A 277 14.91 -3.14 6.54
CA TYR A 277 16.25 -3.09 5.99
C TYR A 277 17.03 -4.31 6.46
N PRO A 278 17.56 -5.14 5.53
CA PRO A 278 18.53 -6.16 5.91
C PRO A 278 19.75 -5.44 6.49
N GLY A 279 20.03 -5.62 7.76
CA GLY A 279 21.20 -5.04 8.40
C GLY A 279 20.97 -4.17 9.66
N ARG A 280 19.72 -3.97 10.08
CA ARG A 280 19.40 -3.41 11.40
C ARG A 280 18.74 -4.45 12.30
N PRO A 281 19.44 -5.47 12.79
CA PRO A 281 18.86 -6.52 13.63
C PRO A 281 18.40 -6.02 15.00
N ASP A 282 18.90 -4.87 15.46
CA ASP A 282 18.67 -4.26 16.77
C ASP A 282 17.29 -3.58 16.87
N TYR A 283 16.63 -3.28 15.76
CA TYR A 283 15.32 -2.60 15.74
C TYR A 283 14.28 -3.41 14.99
N PHE A 284 14.07 -4.63 15.40
CA PHE A 284 13.00 -5.44 14.85
C PHE A 284 11.67 -5.01 15.46
N THR A 285 11.12 -3.90 14.97
CA THR A 285 9.75 -3.52 15.25
C THR A 285 8.89 -3.77 14.02
N HIS A 286 7.61 -4.04 14.25
CA HIS A 286 6.66 -4.07 13.17
C HIS A 286 6.47 -2.65 12.61
N TRP A 287 6.53 -2.49 11.30
CA TRP A 287 6.39 -1.19 10.65
C TRP A 287 5.10 -0.43 11.02
N GLY A 288 3.99 -1.13 11.37
CA GLY A 288 2.73 -0.51 11.80
C GLY A 288 2.89 0.46 12.99
N GLY A 289 3.71 0.11 13.98
CA GLY A 289 4.05 1.00 15.10
C GLY A 289 4.82 2.24 14.64
N ALA A 290 5.78 2.08 13.74
CA ALA A 290 6.56 3.19 13.19
C ALA A 290 5.68 4.17 12.37
N TYR A 291 4.77 3.63 11.54
CA TYR A 291 3.84 4.44 10.75
C TYR A 291 2.85 5.21 11.62
N LYS A 292 2.27 4.57 12.65
CA LYS A 292 1.37 5.26 13.59
C LYS A 292 2.11 6.33 14.37
N TYR A 293 3.33 6.04 14.83
CA TYR A 293 4.12 7.07 15.50
C TYR A 293 4.42 8.25 14.58
N ALA A 294 4.87 8.01 13.35
CA ALA A 294 5.10 9.05 12.35
C ALA A 294 3.83 9.88 12.08
N ALA A 295 2.68 9.22 11.93
CA ALA A 295 1.39 9.89 11.78
C ALA A 295 1.06 10.77 13.01
N SER A 296 1.32 10.29 14.23
CA SER A 296 1.10 11.07 15.44
C SER A 296 2.01 12.30 15.55
N VAL A 297 3.24 12.19 15.04
CA VAL A 297 4.18 13.33 14.95
C VAL A 297 3.63 14.44 14.05
N LEU A 298 2.90 14.06 12.99
CA LEU A 298 2.19 14.99 12.10
C LEU A 298 0.83 15.47 12.64
N GLY A 299 0.46 15.07 13.85
CA GLY A 299 -0.83 15.45 14.48
C GLY A 299 -2.02 14.63 13.99
N LEU A 300 -1.80 13.53 13.24
CA LEU A 300 -2.88 12.63 12.84
C LEU A 300 -3.29 11.71 14.01
N PRO A 301 -4.59 11.43 14.16
CA PRO A 301 -5.06 10.58 15.24
C PRO A 301 -4.73 9.10 14.97
N VAL A 302 -4.12 8.47 15.96
CA VAL A 302 -3.66 7.06 15.88
C VAL A 302 -4.40 6.14 16.85
N GLY A 303 -5.44 6.66 17.53
CA GLY A 303 -6.16 5.98 18.58
C GLY A 303 -5.43 6.05 19.93
N SER A 304 -6.09 5.60 21.01
CA SER A 304 -5.49 5.61 22.34
C SER A 304 -4.44 4.53 22.57
N TYR A 305 -4.35 3.55 21.65
CA TYR A 305 -3.28 2.54 21.62
C TYR A 305 -2.42 2.74 20.35
N PRO A 306 -1.38 3.57 20.38
CA PRO A 306 -0.63 3.99 19.19
C PRO A 306 0.40 2.95 18.71
N GLU A 307 0.43 1.78 19.31
CA GLU A 307 1.33 0.68 18.98
C GLU A 307 0.71 -0.30 17.97
N SER A 308 1.53 -1.22 17.49
CA SER A 308 1.01 -2.42 16.83
C SER A 308 0.30 -3.32 17.85
N ARG A 309 -0.77 -3.99 17.41
CA ARG A 309 -1.53 -4.90 18.26
C ARG A 309 -0.63 -6.06 18.75
N PRO A 310 -0.72 -6.48 20.03
CA PRO A 310 0.03 -7.63 20.53
C PRO A 310 -0.19 -8.89 19.67
N PRO A 311 0.81 -9.79 19.55
CA PRO A 311 2.09 -9.82 20.27
C PRO A 311 3.23 -9.04 19.60
N GLN A 312 2.94 -8.06 18.76
CA GLN A 312 3.97 -7.27 18.08
C GLN A 312 4.82 -6.46 19.06
N VAL A 313 6.09 -6.28 18.70
CA VAL A 313 7.04 -5.51 19.52
C VAL A 313 6.68 -4.02 19.44
N LYS A 314 6.66 -3.36 20.59
CA LYS A 314 6.46 -1.91 20.68
C LYS A 314 7.62 -1.16 20.04
N LEU A 315 7.33 0.02 19.50
CA LEU A 315 8.36 0.88 18.94
C LEU A 315 9.31 1.37 20.03
N PRO A 316 10.64 1.14 19.94
CA PRO A 316 11.61 1.62 20.93
C PRO A 316 11.66 3.15 21.00
N ASP A 317 11.98 3.69 22.18
CA ASP A 317 12.10 5.15 22.38
C ASP A 317 13.16 5.80 21.49
N GLN A 318 14.27 5.10 21.23
CA GLN A 318 15.28 5.57 20.29
C GLN A 318 14.71 5.71 18.87
N ALA A 319 13.91 4.75 18.41
CA ALA A 319 13.24 4.82 17.11
C ALA A 319 12.30 6.04 17.04
N ARG A 320 11.56 6.31 18.11
CA ARG A 320 10.69 7.49 18.21
C ARG A 320 11.48 8.78 18.08
N GLN A 321 12.63 8.88 18.74
CA GLN A 321 13.51 10.05 18.65
C GLN A 321 14.05 10.23 17.23
N GLU A 322 14.55 9.16 16.61
CA GLU A 322 15.09 9.20 15.23
C GLU A 322 14.01 9.59 14.21
N ILE A 323 12.81 9.02 14.32
CA ILE A 323 11.67 9.39 13.47
C ILE A 323 11.34 10.88 13.63
N ARG A 324 11.17 11.36 14.88
CA ARG A 324 10.84 12.76 15.13
C ARG A 324 11.91 13.70 14.61
N GLU A 325 13.18 13.35 14.76
CA GLU A 325 14.30 14.15 14.25
C GLU A 325 14.31 14.19 12.69
N ALA A 326 14.00 13.08 12.02
CA ALA A 326 13.87 13.07 10.56
C ALA A 326 12.76 14.03 10.08
N TYR A 327 11.60 14.03 10.76
CA TYR A 327 10.51 14.95 10.46
C TYR A 327 10.87 16.41 10.69
N ARG A 328 11.61 16.72 11.75
CA ARG A 328 12.13 18.07 12.04
C ARG A 328 13.12 18.52 10.98
N LYS A 329 14.11 17.70 10.65
CA LYS A 329 15.11 18.00 9.60
C LYS A 329 14.47 18.25 8.25
N PHE A 330 13.45 17.47 7.91
CA PHE A 330 12.72 17.66 6.66
C PHE A 330 11.75 18.87 6.72
N GLY A 331 11.51 19.43 7.92
CA GLY A 331 10.66 20.61 8.11
C GLY A 331 9.16 20.35 7.92
N LEU A 332 8.70 19.16 8.33
CA LEU A 332 7.28 18.84 8.43
C LEU A 332 6.71 19.14 9.83
N ILE A 333 7.56 19.34 10.80
CA ILE A 333 7.22 19.78 12.16
C ILE A 333 8.22 20.84 12.64
N ASP A 334 7.76 21.70 13.53
CA ASP A 334 8.59 22.68 14.24
C ASP A 334 9.38 22.03 15.39
N ASP A 335 10.30 22.78 15.99
CA ASP A 335 11.11 22.35 17.13
C ASP A 335 10.30 22.00 18.38
#